data_e8e304d5c8578a70236839751a69c604
#
_entry.id   e8e304d5c8578a70236839751a69c604
#
_cell.length_a   1.000
_cell.length_b   1.000
_cell.length_c   1.000
_cell.angle_alpha   90.00
_cell.angle_beta   90.00
_cell.angle_gamma   90.00
#
_symmetry.space_group_name_H-M   'P 1'
#
loop_
_entity.id
_entity.type
_entity.pdbx_description
1 polymer ?
#
loop_
_entity_poly.entity_id
_entity_poly.type
_entity_poly.pdbx_seq_one_letter_code
_entity_poly.pdbx_strand_id
1 'polypeptide(L)'
;MSNNWEMVIGLEVHAQLKTSSKLFSSSPNQFGSEPNENVNFIDSGMPGMLPVMNFGCIEMAIKTGYALNFKINKHSVFERKNYFYPDLPQGYQISQFEFPILSEGYINIESGDNLKKIRIERAHLEQDAGKSIHDIDPKYSFIDLNSCLLYTSPSPRDGLL
;
A
#
# COMPACT_ATOMS: atom_id res chain seq x y z
N MET A 1 23.02 12.24 -36.45
CA MET A 1 22.95 11.45 -35.21
C MET A 1 21.46 11.24 -34.94
N SER A 2 20.95 10.03 -35.15
CA SER A 2 19.56 9.72 -34.82
C SER A 2 19.45 9.64 -33.28
N ASN A 3 18.74 10.57 -32.67
CA ASN A 3 18.36 10.46 -31.27
C ASN A 3 17.34 9.32 -31.15
N ASN A 4 17.81 8.11 -30.85
CA ASN A 4 16.95 7.00 -30.52
C ASN A 4 16.42 7.22 -29.10
N TRP A 5 15.23 7.79 -28.98
CA TRP A 5 14.51 7.85 -27.71
C TRP A 5 13.83 6.52 -27.48
N GLU A 6 13.99 5.96 -26.29
CA GLU A 6 13.25 4.79 -25.80
C GLU A 6 12.25 5.24 -24.73
N MET A 7 11.00 4.82 -24.86
CA MET A 7 9.96 5.08 -23.86
C MET A 7 10.01 3.99 -22.82
N VAL A 8 10.31 4.36 -21.55
CA VAL A 8 10.25 3.47 -20.40
C VAL A 8 9.10 3.89 -19.49
N ILE A 9 8.19 2.97 -19.21
CA ILE A 9 7.03 3.21 -18.35
C ILE A 9 7.12 2.27 -17.15
N GLY A 10 7.12 2.83 -15.94
CA GLY A 10 6.95 2.11 -14.68
C GLY A 10 5.53 2.34 -14.15
N LEU A 11 4.91 1.29 -13.65
CA LEU A 11 3.62 1.36 -12.96
C LEU A 11 3.79 0.89 -11.52
N GLU A 12 3.14 1.58 -10.61
CA GLU A 12 2.97 1.19 -9.22
C GLU A 12 1.47 1.08 -8.93
N VAL A 13 1.05 -0.05 -8.39
CA VAL A 13 -0.36 -0.32 -8.10
C VAL A 13 -0.49 -0.65 -6.63
N HIS A 14 -1.37 0.06 -5.94
CA HIS A 14 -1.74 -0.19 -4.57
C HIS A 14 -3.09 -0.91 -4.50
N ALA A 15 -3.19 -1.88 -3.60
CA ALA A 15 -4.43 -2.60 -3.36
C ALA A 15 -4.65 -2.79 -1.86
N GLN A 16 -5.78 -2.35 -1.36
CA GLN A 16 -6.17 -2.59 0.02
C GLN A 16 -6.66 -4.03 0.19
N LEU A 17 -6.11 -4.74 1.17
CA LEU A 17 -6.49 -6.11 1.45
C LEU A 17 -7.82 -6.15 2.23
N LYS A 18 -8.74 -7.01 1.79
CA LYS A 18 -10.06 -7.18 2.42
C LYS A 18 -9.98 -8.14 3.61
N THR A 19 -9.30 -7.72 4.67
CA THR A 19 -9.24 -8.41 5.96
C THR A 19 -10.18 -7.76 6.97
N SER A 20 -10.54 -8.46 8.03
CA SER A 20 -11.42 -7.93 9.10
C SER A 20 -10.73 -6.86 9.95
N SER A 21 -9.41 -6.93 10.08
CA SER A 21 -8.60 -5.94 10.78
C SER A 21 -7.45 -5.45 9.92
N LYS A 22 -6.85 -4.34 10.30
CA LYS A 22 -5.70 -3.73 9.61
C LYS A 22 -4.47 -4.64 9.61
N LEU A 23 -3.45 -4.28 8.83
CA LEU A 23 -2.21 -5.07 8.70
C LEU A 23 -1.44 -5.20 10.01
N PHE A 24 -1.36 -4.13 10.80
CA PHE A 24 -0.54 -4.06 12.02
C PHE A 24 -1.30 -3.74 13.29
N SER A 25 -2.61 -3.61 13.23
CA SER A 25 -3.44 -3.34 14.39
C SER A 25 -4.73 -4.16 14.37
N SER A 26 -5.35 -4.29 15.54
CA SER A 26 -6.63 -4.98 15.69
C SER A 26 -7.83 -4.13 15.30
N SER A 27 -7.62 -2.87 14.94
CA SER A 27 -8.70 -2.00 14.48
C SER A 27 -9.39 -2.57 13.25
N PRO A 28 -10.71 -2.42 13.14
CA PRO A 28 -11.44 -2.88 11.96
C PRO A 28 -10.90 -2.26 10.68
N ASN A 29 -10.86 -3.06 9.62
CA ASN A 29 -10.55 -2.61 8.27
C ASN A 29 -11.86 -2.47 7.49
N GLN A 30 -12.75 -1.63 8.00
CA GLN A 30 -14.08 -1.43 7.47
C GLN A 30 -14.14 -0.15 6.65
N PHE A 31 -14.72 -0.28 5.46
CA PHE A 31 -14.94 0.84 4.56
C PHE A 31 -16.20 1.64 4.96
N GLY A 32 -16.16 2.97 4.80
CA GLY A 32 -17.32 3.84 5.00
C GLY A 32 -17.62 4.20 6.47
N SER A 33 -16.71 3.91 7.39
CA SER A 33 -16.81 4.39 8.78
C SER A 33 -16.50 5.88 8.89
N GLU A 34 -17.02 6.52 9.95
CA GLU A 34 -16.70 7.93 10.25
C GLU A 34 -15.19 8.12 10.51
N PRO A 35 -14.62 9.30 10.22
CA PRO A 35 -13.22 9.56 10.42
C PRO A 35 -12.72 9.17 11.82
N ASN A 36 -11.63 8.41 11.88
CA ASN A 36 -11.00 7.91 13.11
C ASN A 36 -11.88 6.99 13.98
N GLU A 37 -12.96 6.46 13.49
CA GLU A 37 -13.79 5.48 14.21
C GLU A 37 -13.04 4.14 14.39
N ASN A 38 -12.24 3.76 13.40
CA ASN A 38 -11.48 2.51 13.38
C ASN A 38 -10.00 2.74 13.71
N VAL A 39 -9.74 3.35 14.87
CA VAL A 39 -8.38 3.70 15.31
C VAL A 39 -8.14 3.19 16.73
N ASN A 40 -6.99 2.58 16.94
CA ASN A 40 -6.51 2.21 18.27
C ASN A 40 -5.16 2.87 18.60
N PHE A 41 -4.56 2.53 19.73
CA PHE A 41 -3.29 3.11 20.17
C PHE A 41 -2.11 2.80 19.24
N ILE A 42 -2.15 1.70 18.49
CA ILE A 42 -1.12 1.38 17.49
C ILE A 42 -1.26 2.30 16.28
N ASP A 43 -2.49 2.47 15.78
CA ASP A 43 -2.75 3.35 14.63
C ASP A 43 -2.39 4.81 14.93
N SER A 44 -2.61 5.26 16.16
CA SER A 44 -2.29 6.62 16.61
C SER A 44 -0.83 6.80 17.04
N GLY A 45 0.00 5.78 16.93
CA GLY A 45 1.43 5.87 17.21
C GLY A 45 1.77 6.15 18.69
N MET A 46 0.94 5.69 19.62
CA MET A 46 1.14 5.95 21.04
C MET A 46 2.43 5.32 21.56
N PRO A 47 3.16 5.98 22.48
CA PRO A 47 4.39 5.45 23.04
C PRO A 47 4.22 4.07 23.67
N GLY A 48 5.13 3.15 23.38
CA GLY A 48 5.12 1.78 23.89
C GLY A 48 4.24 0.79 23.13
N MET A 49 3.47 1.23 22.13
CA MET A 49 2.67 0.33 21.30
C MET A 49 3.54 -0.33 20.23
N LEU A 50 3.43 -1.65 20.11
CA LEU A 50 4.16 -2.44 19.12
C LEU A 50 3.18 -3.01 18.08
N PRO A 51 3.41 -2.77 16.80
CA PRO A 51 2.62 -3.36 15.72
C PRO A 51 2.70 -4.89 15.71
N VAL A 52 1.57 -5.55 15.50
CA VAL A 52 1.49 -7.00 15.35
C VAL A 52 0.85 -7.31 14.00
N MET A 53 1.55 -8.09 13.19
CA MET A 53 1.12 -8.40 11.84
C MET A 53 -0.13 -9.28 11.81
N ASN A 54 -1.09 -8.91 10.97
CA ASN A 54 -2.27 -9.70 10.67
C ASN A 54 -1.94 -10.85 9.71
N PHE A 55 -2.08 -12.08 10.17
CA PHE A 55 -1.79 -13.27 9.37
C PHE A 55 -2.69 -13.37 8.11
N GLY A 56 -3.94 -12.91 8.17
CA GLY A 56 -4.83 -12.87 7.02
C GLY A 56 -4.28 -12.04 5.84
N CYS A 57 -3.50 -11.00 6.12
CA CYS A 57 -2.83 -10.23 5.08
C CYS A 57 -1.74 -11.04 4.38
N ILE A 58 -1.00 -11.87 5.12
CA ILE A 58 -0.01 -12.79 4.55
C ILE A 58 -0.69 -13.82 3.63
N GLU A 59 -1.80 -14.41 4.07
CA GLU A 59 -2.54 -15.36 3.23
C GLU A 59 -3.02 -14.71 1.92
N MET A 60 -3.54 -13.48 2.00
CA MET A 60 -3.98 -12.74 0.80
C MET A 60 -2.79 -12.40 -0.11
N ALA A 61 -1.66 -11.97 0.44
CA ALA A 61 -0.45 -11.73 -0.34
C ALA A 61 0.03 -13.00 -1.05
N ILE A 62 0.03 -14.15 -0.39
CA ILE A 62 0.38 -15.45 -1.00
C ILE A 62 -0.59 -15.81 -2.13
N LYS A 63 -1.90 -15.62 -1.92
CA LYS A 63 -2.91 -15.85 -2.98
C LYS A 63 -2.67 -14.94 -4.19
N THR A 64 -2.36 -13.68 -3.95
CA THR A 64 -1.97 -12.72 -5.01
C THR A 64 -0.69 -13.19 -5.70
N GLY A 65 0.26 -13.71 -4.95
CA GLY A 65 1.48 -14.31 -5.49
C GLY A 65 1.20 -15.42 -6.51
N TYR A 66 0.33 -16.34 -6.18
CA TYR A 66 -0.08 -17.39 -7.11
C TYR A 66 -0.84 -16.83 -8.33
N ALA A 67 -1.76 -15.88 -8.12
CA ALA A 67 -2.56 -15.31 -9.20
C ALA A 67 -1.74 -14.52 -10.23
N LEU A 68 -0.66 -13.89 -9.79
CA LEU A 68 0.20 -13.06 -10.65
C LEU A 68 1.57 -13.70 -10.92
N ASN A 69 1.68 -15.01 -10.76
CA ASN A 69 2.87 -15.80 -11.06
C ASN A 69 4.14 -15.31 -10.37
N PHE A 70 4.04 -14.84 -9.14
CA PHE A 70 5.18 -14.44 -8.33
C PHE A 70 5.91 -15.62 -7.71
N LYS A 71 7.19 -15.42 -7.49
CA LYS A 71 7.97 -16.22 -6.54
C LYS A 71 7.64 -15.76 -5.12
N ILE A 72 7.19 -16.70 -4.29
CA ILE A 72 6.89 -16.43 -2.87
C ILE A 72 8.17 -16.59 -2.07
N ASN A 73 8.60 -15.53 -1.39
CA ASN A 73 9.80 -15.54 -0.58
C ASN A 73 9.47 -16.05 0.83
N LYS A 74 10.10 -17.17 1.23
CA LYS A 74 9.91 -17.76 2.57
C LYS A 74 10.55 -16.94 3.70
N HIS A 75 11.51 -16.11 3.35
CA HIS A 75 12.13 -15.12 4.24
C HIS A 75 11.75 -13.73 3.74
N SER A 76 11.08 -12.99 4.60
CA SER A 76 10.56 -11.66 4.30
C SER A 76 10.69 -10.80 5.55
N VAL A 77 11.07 -9.53 5.38
CA VAL A 77 11.38 -8.62 6.49
C VAL A 77 10.62 -7.33 6.31
N PHE A 78 10.07 -6.81 7.40
CA PHE A 78 9.55 -5.46 7.46
C PHE A 78 10.62 -4.49 7.94
N GLU A 79 10.65 -3.35 7.30
CA GLU A 79 11.58 -2.25 7.54
C GLU A 79 10.80 -0.98 7.86
N ARG A 80 11.49 0.01 8.43
CA ARG A 80 10.92 1.32 8.71
C ARG A 80 11.36 2.30 7.64
N LYS A 81 10.41 2.77 6.85
CA LYS A 81 10.59 3.90 5.94
C LYS A 81 10.33 5.18 6.72
N ASN A 82 11.37 5.87 7.13
CA ASN A 82 11.26 7.11 7.91
C ASN A 82 10.56 8.20 7.10
N TYR A 83 9.52 8.77 7.70
CA TYR A 83 8.61 9.67 7.03
C TYR A 83 7.88 10.52 8.08
N PHE A 84 8.08 11.84 8.02
CA PHE A 84 7.62 12.75 9.05
C PHE A 84 6.42 13.58 8.58
N TYR A 85 5.30 12.93 8.44
CA TYR A 85 4.02 13.56 8.11
C TYR A 85 2.93 13.12 9.10
N PRO A 86 1.91 13.95 9.33
CA PRO A 86 0.86 13.66 10.31
C PRO A 86 0.04 12.42 10.02
N ASP A 87 -0.03 11.97 8.78
CA ASP A 87 -0.73 10.76 8.32
C ASP A 87 -0.07 9.45 8.78
N LEU A 88 1.15 9.54 9.33
CA LEU A 88 1.85 8.47 10.02
C LEU A 88 2.37 8.99 11.37
N PRO A 89 1.55 8.96 12.44
CA PRO A 89 1.86 9.60 13.72
C PRO A 89 3.15 9.10 14.38
N GLN A 90 3.54 7.84 14.13
CA GLN A 90 4.79 7.25 14.63
C GLN A 90 6.05 7.79 13.93
N GLY A 91 5.92 8.56 12.84
CA GLY A 91 7.04 9.12 12.09
C GLY A 91 7.75 8.15 11.13
N TYR A 92 7.18 6.99 10.87
CA TYR A 92 7.66 6.03 9.88
C TYR A 92 6.52 5.18 9.32
N GLN A 93 6.71 4.65 8.13
CA GLN A 93 5.84 3.64 7.53
C GLN A 93 6.51 2.27 7.63
N ILE A 94 5.76 1.27 8.06
CA ILE A 94 6.22 -0.11 8.03
C ILE A 94 6.01 -0.65 6.62
N SER A 95 7.07 -1.09 5.97
CA SER A 95 7.07 -1.55 4.58
C SER A 95 8.08 -2.67 4.38
N GLN A 96 8.26 -3.15 3.16
CA GLN A 96 9.25 -4.15 2.79
C GLN A 96 10.04 -3.65 1.60
N PHE A 97 11.36 -3.65 1.66
CA PHE A 97 12.23 -3.20 0.57
C PHE A 97 13.18 -4.28 0.07
N GLU A 98 14.16 -4.71 0.88
CA GLU A 98 15.15 -5.70 0.46
C GLU A 98 14.58 -7.13 0.40
N PHE A 99 13.68 -7.44 1.33
CA PHE A 99 13.10 -8.79 1.47
C PHE A 99 11.58 -8.77 1.34
N PRO A 100 11.03 -8.41 0.14
CA PRO A 100 9.59 -8.40 -0.07
C PRO A 100 9.01 -9.81 -0.02
N ILE A 101 7.74 -9.92 0.30
CA ILE A 101 7.05 -11.22 0.34
C ILE A 101 6.95 -11.86 -1.05
N LEU A 102 6.86 -11.07 -2.13
CA LEU A 102 6.70 -11.53 -3.51
C LEU A 102 7.72 -10.87 -4.42
N SER A 103 8.33 -11.65 -5.31
CA SER A 103 9.29 -11.17 -6.31
C SER A 103 9.10 -11.88 -7.66
N GLU A 104 9.55 -11.24 -8.73
CA GLU A 104 9.66 -11.83 -10.08
C GLU A 104 8.32 -12.36 -10.63
N GLY A 105 7.24 -11.57 -10.48
CA GLY A 105 5.93 -11.91 -11.01
C GLY A 105 5.73 -11.52 -12.48
N TYR A 106 4.61 -11.93 -13.04
CA TYR A 106 4.20 -11.48 -14.37
C TYR A 106 2.71 -11.70 -14.62
N ILE A 107 2.20 -10.93 -15.57
CA ILE A 107 0.88 -11.14 -16.20
C ILE A 107 1.05 -11.22 -17.71
N ASN A 108 0.14 -11.92 -18.36
CA ASN A 108 0.02 -11.92 -19.82
C ASN A 108 -1.18 -11.07 -20.18
N ILE A 109 -0.98 -10.13 -21.09
CA ILE A 109 -2.03 -9.27 -21.64
C ILE A 109 -2.18 -9.52 -23.13
N GLU A 110 -3.40 -9.39 -23.64
CA GLU A 110 -3.67 -9.42 -25.05
C GLU A 110 -3.29 -8.06 -25.66
N SER A 111 -2.52 -8.07 -26.74
CA SER A 111 -2.12 -6.88 -27.49
C SER A 111 -2.31 -7.16 -28.98
N GLY A 112 -3.51 -6.85 -29.51
CA GLY A 112 -3.96 -7.32 -30.80
C GLY A 112 -4.03 -8.84 -30.83
N ASP A 113 -3.45 -9.47 -31.85
CA ASP A 113 -3.41 -10.95 -32.00
C ASP A 113 -2.31 -11.62 -31.20
N ASN A 114 -1.55 -10.88 -30.39
CA ASN A 114 -0.40 -11.39 -29.65
C ASN A 114 -0.62 -11.32 -28.14
N LEU A 115 -0.06 -12.31 -27.43
CA LEU A 115 0.09 -12.27 -25.99
C LEU A 115 1.41 -11.58 -25.62
N LYS A 116 1.31 -10.52 -24.79
CA LYS A 116 2.47 -9.79 -24.28
C LYS A 116 2.63 -10.08 -22.79
N LYS A 117 3.82 -10.55 -22.41
CA LYS A 117 4.19 -10.77 -21.01
C LYS A 117 4.67 -9.46 -20.39
N ILE A 118 3.96 -9.00 -19.36
CA ILE A 118 4.36 -7.85 -18.54
C ILE A 118 4.97 -8.38 -17.26
N ARG A 119 6.22 -8.01 -16.99
CA ARG A 119 6.92 -8.39 -15.76
C ARG A 119 6.48 -7.49 -14.62
N ILE A 120 6.36 -8.08 -13.44
CA ILE A 120 6.13 -7.37 -12.19
C ILE A 120 7.37 -7.62 -11.33
N GLU A 121 8.07 -6.58 -10.97
CA GLU A 121 9.34 -6.69 -10.26
C GLU A 121 9.14 -7.31 -8.89
N ARG A 122 8.21 -6.76 -8.11
CA ARG A 122 7.90 -7.22 -6.76
C ARG A 122 6.50 -6.82 -6.36
N ALA A 123 5.97 -7.48 -5.33
CA ALA A 123 4.87 -6.94 -4.54
C ALA A 123 5.21 -7.14 -3.06
N HIS A 124 4.81 -6.19 -2.23
CA HIS A 124 5.12 -6.18 -0.82
C HIS A 124 3.94 -5.69 0.01
N LEU A 125 3.98 -5.96 1.29
CA LEU A 125 3.02 -5.47 2.26
C LEU A 125 3.55 -4.18 2.88
N GLU A 126 2.68 -3.19 3.02
CA GLU A 126 3.02 -1.97 3.73
C GLU A 126 1.83 -1.42 4.53
N GLN A 127 2.14 -0.69 5.57
CA GLN A 127 1.16 0.04 6.36
C GLN A 127 0.53 1.13 5.49
N ASP A 128 -0.78 1.20 5.49
CA ASP A 128 -1.50 2.29 4.86
C ASP A 128 -1.32 3.58 5.67
N ALA A 129 -1.17 4.71 4.99
CA ALA A 129 -1.09 6.03 5.62
C ALA A 129 -2.50 6.58 5.86
N GLY A 130 -2.63 7.48 6.82
CA GLY A 130 -3.88 8.22 7.04
C GLY A 130 -4.19 9.18 5.90
N LYS A 131 -5.43 9.61 5.84
CA LYS A 131 -5.89 10.61 4.88
C LYS A 131 -5.85 12.00 5.49
N SER A 132 -5.22 12.95 4.81
CA SER A 132 -5.29 14.36 5.17
C SER A 132 -6.57 14.99 4.63
N ILE A 133 -7.32 15.67 5.50
CA ILE A 133 -8.58 16.35 5.17
C ILE A 133 -8.36 17.85 5.38
N HIS A 134 -8.48 18.64 4.32
CA HIS A 134 -8.17 20.07 4.32
C HIS A 134 -9.41 20.96 4.20
N ASP A 135 -10.56 20.39 3.87
CA ASP A 135 -11.76 21.14 3.49
C ASP A 135 -12.70 21.48 4.67
N ILE A 136 -12.36 21.00 5.88
CA ILE A 136 -13.21 21.20 7.07
C ILE A 136 -12.97 22.55 7.70
N ASP A 137 -11.71 22.99 7.80
CA ASP A 137 -11.31 24.24 8.43
C ASP A 137 -10.11 24.86 7.69
N PRO A 138 -10.15 26.16 7.35
CA PRO A 138 -9.06 26.81 6.61
C PRO A 138 -7.75 26.95 7.40
N LYS A 139 -7.77 26.76 8.72
CA LYS A 139 -6.60 26.88 9.60
C LYS A 139 -6.00 25.55 10.02
N TYR A 140 -6.75 24.46 9.91
CA TYR A 140 -6.36 23.15 10.42
C TYR A 140 -6.54 22.07 9.37
N SER A 141 -5.58 21.17 9.31
CA SER A 141 -5.72 19.91 8.59
C SER A 141 -6.05 18.80 9.58
N PHE A 142 -7.04 18.01 9.25
CA PHE A 142 -7.43 16.85 10.04
C PHE A 142 -6.85 15.58 9.40
N ILE A 143 -6.53 14.60 10.23
CA ILE A 143 -6.02 13.32 9.75
C ILE A 143 -7.02 12.23 10.11
N ASP A 144 -7.42 11.47 9.12
CA ASP A 144 -8.20 10.26 9.28
C ASP A 144 -7.29 9.04 9.20
N LEU A 145 -7.15 8.32 10.30
CA LEU A 145 -6.29 7.14 10.43
C LEU A 145 -7.05 5.82 10.18
N ASN A 146 -8.24 5.87 9.62
CA ASN A 146 -9.00 4.66 9.28
C ASN A 146 -8.38 3.81 8.16
N SER A 147 -7.26 4.24 7.56
CA SER A 147 -6.66 3.62 6.36
C SER A 147 -7.50 3.85 5.10
N CYS A 148 -7.41 5.05 4.56
CA CYS A 148 -8.24 5.46 3.42
C CYS A 148 -7.45 6.17 2.31
N LEU A 149 -6.12 6.11 2.31
CA LEU A 149 -5.31 6.82 1.32
C LEU A 149 -5.67 6.42 -0.12
N LEU A 150 -5.93 5.13 -0.34
CA LEU A 150 -6.22 4.59 -1.68
C LEU A 150 -7.58 4.98 -2.25
N TYR A 151 -8.50 5.43 -1.42
CA TYR A 151 -9.90 5.55 -1.83
C TYR A 151 -10.30 6.91 -2.38
N THR A 152 -9.58 7.97 -2.10
CA THR A 152 -10.11 9.33 -2.30
C THR A 152 -9.12 10.37 -2.81
N SER A 153 -7.89 10.00 -3.10
CA SER A 153 -6.98 10.90 -3.76
C SER A 153 -6.83 10.48 -5.21
N PRO A 154 -7.57 11.10 -6.16
CA PRO A 154 -7.11 11.03 -7.52
C PRO A 154 -5.68 11.56 -7.49
N SER A 155 -4.73 10.72 -7.88
CA SER A 155 -3.36 11.18 -8.08
C SER A 155 -3.42 12.41 -8.97
N PRO A 156 -2.62 13.46 -8.73
CA PRO A 156 -2.51 14.56 -9.68
C PRO A 156 -2.15 14.11 -11.10
N ARG A 157 -1.72 12.85 -11.23
CA ARG A 157 -1.44 12.18 -12.52
C ARG A 157 -2.69 11.58 -13.16
N ASP A 158 -3.73 11.25 -12.39
CA ASP A 158 -4.97 10.64 -12.92
C ASP A 158 -5.86 11.64 -13.68
N GLY A 159 -5.60 12.95 -13.54
CA GLY A 159 -6.30 14.01 -14.28
C GLY A 159 -5.69 14.36 -15.64
N LEU A 160 -4.72 13.59 -16.12
CA LEU A 160 -4.03 13.81 -17.40
C LEU A 160 -4.30 12.71 -18.44
N LEU A 161 -5.32 11.89 -18.23
CA LEU A 161 -5.79 10.91 -19.21
C LEU A 161 -7.11 11.36 -19.83
#